data_ded40aa64b28fa22f05ee66a3845aa7a
#
_entry.id   ded40aa64b28fa22f05ee66a3845aa7a
#
_cell.length_a   1.000
_cell.length_b   1.000
_cell.length_c   1.000
_cell.angle_alpha   90.00
_cell.angle_beta   90.00
_cell.angle_gamma   90.00
#
_symmetry.space_group_name_H-M   'P 1'
#
loop_
_entity.id
_entity.type
_entity.pdbx_description
1 polymer ?
#
loop_
_entity_poly.entity_id
_entity_poly.type
_entity_poly.pdbx_seq_one_letter_code
_entity_poly.pdbx_strand_id
1 'polypeptide(L)'
;MAHKIRFGSHILPGLIFLIGCLGLLWGITNVARGATSDALFDLEAKLLKFETFNRTTAATTLDGTTARDLEACDTHSQRALLLLEIPLADAALRSGAVQEFDLRSGALETRAQQTLSCAPRDSLVWLLLFGLKNEHGLLDERTFDLLKMSYETSPNEAWIAVRRVVVAVPTILSAPEAVRELVLAEFQALVRRGFVETPALAYFSASPQVRSMLQSRLDQLDASERAGFTRAVEKLKS
;
A
#
# COMPACT_ATOMS: atom_id res chain seq x y z
N MET A 1 77.58 16.73 1.31
CA MET A 1 76.49 17.15 0.41
C MET A 1 75.27 16.25 0.70
N ALA A 2 74.29 16.73 1.42
CA ALA A 2 73.09 15.96 1.80
C ALA A 2 71.97 16.32 0.83
N HIS A 3 71.59 15.41 -0.02
CA HIS A 3 70.48 15.55 -0.96
C HIS A 3 69.19 15.21 -0.16
N LYS A 4 68.51 16.28 0.33
CA LYS A 4 67.23 16.19 1.01
C LYS A 4 66.13 15.97 -0.05
N ILE A 5 65.71 14.71 -0.23
CA ILE A 5 64.63 14.36 -1.14
C ILE A 5 63.34 14.96 -0.61
N ARG A 6 62.83 16.00 -1.27
CA ARG A 6 61.50 16.63 -1.02
C ARG A 6 60.37 15.77 -1.60
N PHE A 7 60.15 14.57 -1.06
CA PHE A 7 59.11 13.67 -1.55
C PHE A 7 57.73 13.97 -0.94
N GLY A 8 57.61 14.88 0.05
CA GLY A 8 56.38 15.12 0.80
C GLY A 8 55.44 16.21 0.25
N SER A 9 55.89 17.04 -0.72
CA SER A 9 55.15 18.27 -1.08
C SER A 9 53.92 18.07 -2.01
N HIS A 10 53.84 16.96 -2.76
CA HIS A 10 52.78 16.73 -3.74
C HIS A 10 51.80 15.62 -3.34
N ILE A 11 52.11 14.80 -2.37
CA ILE A 11 51.25 13.70 -1.91
C ILE A 11 50.01 14.24 -1.21
N LEU A 12 50.17 15.23 -0.34
CA LEU A 12 49.05 15.82 0.43
C LEU A 12 47.99 16.50 -0.46
N PRO A 13 48.37 17.39 -1.42
CA PRO A 13 47.38 18.00 -2.32
C PRO A 13 46.71 16.95 -3.24
N GLY A 14 47.44 15.93 -3.69
CA GLY A 14 46.88 14.82 -4.46
C GLY A 14 45.84 14.00 -3.69
N LEU A 15 46.12 13.73 -2.42
CA LEU A 15 45.16 13.03 -1.53
C LEU A 15 43.88 13.85 -1.27
N ILE A 16 44.05 15.15 -1.02
CA ILE A 16 42.90 16.07 -0.81
C ILE A 16 42.04 16.14 -2.09
N PHE A 17 42.66 16.24 -3.26
CA PHE A 17 41.94 16.24 -4.54
C PHE A 17 41.16 14.93 -4.77
N LEU A 18 41.79 13.77 -4.48
CA LEU A 18 41.15 12.47 -4.62
C LEU A 18 39.93 12.32 -3.67
N ILE A 19 40.07 12.75 -2.42
CA ILE A 19 38.97 12.77 -1.45
C ILE A 19 37.84 13.68 -1.92
N GLY A 20 38.17 14.84 -2.45
CA GLY A 20 37.22 15.80 -3.02
C GLY A 20 36.44 15.21 -4.20
N CYS A 21 37.14 14.55 -5.14
CA CYS A 21 36.52 13.89 -6.29
C CYS A 21 35.60 12.71 -5.83
N LEU A 22 36.04 11.90 -4.88
CA LEU A 22 35.23 10.81 -4.30
C LEU A 22 34.00 11.36 -3.59
N GLY A 23 34.14 12.44 -2.83
CA GLY A 23 33.02 13.12 -2.17
C GLY A 23 32.02 13.71 -3.16
N LEU A 24 32.47 14.31 -4.25
CA LEU A 24 31.63 14.80 -5.34
C LEU A 24 30.86 13.67 -6.04
N LEU A 25 31.55 12.60 -6.41
CA LEU A 25 30.90 11.43 -7.02
C LEU A 25 29.87 10.82 -6.11
N TRP A 26 30.19 10.65 -4.82
CA TRP A 26 29.26 10.16 -3.81
C TRP A 26 28.05 11.10 -3.65
N GLY A 27 28.30 12.43 -3.60
CA GLY A 27 27.25 13.44 -3.52
C GLY A 27 26.30 13.41 -4.72
N ILE A 28 26.82 13.36 -5.94
CA ILE A 28 26.01 13.30 -7.17
C ILE A 28 25.13 12.03 -7.19
N THR A 29 25.69 10.88 -6.85
CA THR A 29 24.94 9.62 -6.83
C THR A 29 23.84 9.62 -5.75
N ASN A 30 24.09 10.20 -4.59
CA ASN A 30 23.08 10.29 -3.52
C ASN A 30 21.98 11.32 -3.84
N VAL A 31 22.32 12.47 -4.45
CA VAL A 31 21.31 13.46 -4.88
C VAL A 31 20.38 12.87 -5.95
N ALA A 32 20.92 12.14 -6.92
CA ALA A 32 20.12 11.48 -7.94
C ALA A 32 19.17 10.42 -7.33
N ARG A 33 19.64 9.62 -6.37
CA ARG A 33 18.81 8.65 -5.65
C ARG A 33 17.74 9.34 -4.80
N GLY A 34 18.08 10.41 -4.08
CA GLY A 34 17.15 11.19 -3.29
C GLY A 34 16.02 11.76 -4.14
N ALA A 35 16.31 12.35 -5.29
CA ALA A 35 15.29 12.91 -6.18
C ALA A 35 14.28 11.86 -6.69
N THR A 36 14.71 10.62 -6.93
CA THR A 36 13.82 9.53 -7.35
C THR A 36 12.96 9.02 -6.18
N SER A 37 13.53 8.91 -5.00
CA SER A 37 12.79 8.55 -3.79
C SER A 37 11.73 9.60 -3.43
N ASP A 38 12.06 10.89 -3.53
CA ASP A 38 11.12 11.99 -3.29
C ASP A 38 9.93 11.97 -4.27
N ALA A 39 10.18 11.69 -5.56
CA ALA A 39 9.14 11.58 -6.57
C ALA A 39 8.18 10.40 -6.28
N LEU A 40 8.71 9.27 -5.82
CA LEU A 40 7.91 8.11 -5.43
C LEU A 40 7.15 8.33 -4.11
N PHE A 41 7.72 9.09 -3.19
CA PHE A 41 7.05 9.50 -1.96
C PHE A 41 5.84 10.39 -2.25
N ASP A 42 5.98 11.39 -3.12
CA ASP A 42 4.86 12.24 -3.56
C ASP A 42 3.78 11.42 -4.28
N LEU A 43 4.22 10.45 -5.08
CA LEU A 43 3.32 9.54 -5.78
C LEU A 43 2.56 8.65 -4.79
N GLU A 44 3.23 8.07 -3.80
CA GLU A 44 2.59 7.31 -2.72
C GLU A 44 1.52 8.15 -2.01
N ALA A 45 1.85 9.38 -1.64
CA ALA A 45 0.92 10.28 -0.96
C ALA A 45 -0.35 10.57 -1.79
N LYS A 46 -0.24 10.70 -3.11
CA LYS A 46 -1.38 10.86 -4.03
C LYS A 46 -2.21 9.58 -4.13
N LEU A 47 -1.58 8.44 -4.32
CA LEU A 47 -2.26 7.14 -4.39
C LEU A 47 -2.96 6.78 -3.08
N LEU A 48 -2.39 7.16 -1.95
CA LEU A 48 -3.02 7.01 -0.64
C LEU A 48 -4.27 7.88 -0.47
N LYS A 49 -4.40 8.97 -1.22
CA LYS A 49 -5.62 9.81 -1.29
C LYS A 49 -6.65 9.34 -2.32
N PHE A 50 -6.46 8.15 -2.92
CA PHE A 50 -7.31 7.61 -4.00
C PHE A 50 -7.29 8.46 -5.28
N GLU A 51 -6.25 9.25 -5.51
CA GLU A 51 -6.11 9.93 -6.79
C GLU A 51 -5.88 8.90 -7.90
N THR A 52 -6.62 9.04 -8.99
CA THR A 52 -6.51 8.11 -10.12
C THR A 52 -5.25 8.39 -10.92
N PHE A 53 -4.51 7.34 -11.23
CA PHE A 53 -3.30 7.43 -12.03
C PHE A 53 -3.56 6.88 -13.45
N ASN A 54 -2.96 7.52 -14.45
CA ASN A 54 -3.06 7.02 -15.82
C ASN A 54 -2.30 5.70 -15.94
N ARG A 55 -2.94 4.66 -16.50
CA ARG A 55 -2.36 3.31 -16.64
C ARG A 55 -1.04 3.32 -17.41
N THR A 56 -0.93 4.11 -18.48
CA THR A 56 0.31 4.21 -19.27
C THR A 56 1.46 4.75 -18.39
N THR A 57 1.20 5.78 -17.60
CA THR A 57 2.19 6.36 -16.69
C THR A 57 2.55 5.38 -15.58
N ALA A 58 1.58 4.62 -15.03
CA ALA A 58 1.85 3.57 -14.05
C ALA A 58 2.78 2.50 -14.64
N ALA A 59 2.47 1.98 -15.83
CA ALA A 59 3.28 0.97 -16.51
C ALA A 59 4.70 1.47 -16.79
N THR A 60 4.85 2.67 -17.34
CA THR A 60 6.18 3.25 -17.64
C THR A 60 7.01 3.51 -16.38
N THR A 61 6.38 3.86 -15.25
CA THR A 61 7.07 4.01 -13.97
C THR A 61 7.56 2.67 -13.44
N LEU A 62 6.74 1.62 -13.53
CA LEU A 62 7.10 0.27 -13.09
C LEU A 62 8.19 -0.38 -13.95
N ASP A 63 8.16 -0.14 -15.27
CA ASP A 63 9.14 -0.67 -16.22
C ASP A 63 10.44 0.13 -16.25
N GLY A 64 10.45 1.30 -15.62
CA GLY A 64 11.60 2.20 -15.56
C GLY A 64 12.79 1.63 -14.80
N THR A 65 13.99 2.14 -15.11
CA THR A 65 15.24 1.79 -14.40
C THR A 65 15.14 2.06 -12.91
N THR A 66 14.47 3.13 -12.51
CA THR A 66 14.24 3.51 -11.11
C THR A 66 13.58 2.41 -10.30
N ALA A 67 12.55 1.75 -10.86
CA ALA A 67 11.86 0.67 -10.15
C ALA A 67 12.72 -0.59 -9.97
N ARG A 68 13.71 -0.79 -10.85
CA ARG A 68 14.66 -1.92 -10.80
C ARG A 68 15.82 -1.68 -9.84
N ASP A 69 16.24 -0.42 -9.72
CA ASP A 69 17.43 -0.03 -8.96
C ASP A 69 17.10 0.44 -7.52
N LEU A 70 15.82 0.37 -7.12
CA LEU A 70 15.41 0.72 -5.76
C LEU A 70 15.99 -0.25 -4.74
N GLU A 71 16.47 0.31 -3.64
CA GLU A 71 16.87 -0.48 -2.48
C GLU A 71 15.68 -1.28 -1.93
N ALA A 72 15.93 -2.53 -1.58
CA ALA A 72 14.89 -3.44 -1.08
C ALA A 72 14.16 -2.88 0.15
N CYS A 73 14.87 -2.11 0.99
CA CYS A 73 14.36 -1.53 2.23
C CYS A 73 13.99 -0.03 2.13
N ASP A 74 13.92 0.53 0.93
CA ASP A 74 13.21 1.81 0.70
C ASP A 74 11.70 1.54 0.69
N THR A 75 11.13 1.39 1.88
CA THR A 75 9.76 0.92 2.08
C THR A 75 8.71 1.86 1.52
N HIS A 76 8.95 3.17 1.48
CA HIS A 76 8.04 4.14 0.87
C HIS A 76 7.99 3.98 -0.64
N SER A 77 9.14 3.93 -1.30
CA SER A 77 9.22 3.73 -2.74
C SER A 77 8.68 2.35 -3.15
N GLN A 78 8.99 1.31 -2.39
CA GLN A 78 8.44 -0.04 -2.64
C GLN A 78 6.91 -0.05 -2.51
N ARG A 79 6.34 0.63 -1.53
CA ARG A 79 4.89 0.77 -1.36
C ARG A 79 4.24 1.59 -2.47
N ALA A 80 4.88 2.65 -2.94
CA ALA A 80 4.40 3.40 -4.11
C ALA A 80 4.28 2.49 -5.35
N LEU A 81 5.29 1.65 -5.60
CA LEU A 81 5.26 0.70 -6.70
C LEU A 81 4.19 -0.38 -6.53
N LEU A 82 3.97 -0.90 -5.31
CA LEU A 82 2.86 -1.81 -5.03
C LEU A 82 1.51 -1.16 -5.37
N LEU A 83 1.29 0.09 -4.94
CA LEU A 83 0.06 0.82 -5.22
C LEU A 83 -0.16 1.11 -6.71
N LEU A 84 0.91 1.29 -7.49
CA LEU A 84 0.83 1.44 -8.96
C LEU A 84 0.50 0.13 -9.68
N GLU A 85 0.99 -1.01 -9.18
CA GLU A 85 0.78 -2.31 -9.80
C GLU A 85 -0.67 -2.81 -9.65
N ILE A 86 -1.33 -2.49 -8.52
CA ILE A 86 -2.71 -2.93 -8.22
C ILE A 86 -3.70 -2.62 -9.36
N PRO A 87 -3.85 -1.35 -9.83
CA PRO A 87 -4.82 -1.05 -10.88
C PRO A 87 -4.49 -1.71 -12.22
N LEU A 88 -3.23 -2.08 -12.46
CA LEU A 88 -2.82 -2.80 -13.65
C LEU A 88 -3.22 -4.28 -13.56
N ALA A 89 -2.97 -4.91 -12.40
CA ALA A 89 -3.39 -6.28 -12.13
C ALA A 89 -4.93 -6.41 -12.20
N ASP A 90 -5.66 -5.50 -11.54
CA ASP A 90 -7.10 -5.44 -11.56
C ASP A 90 -7.68 -5.21 -12.98
N ALA A 91 -7.00 -4.40 -13.80
CA ALA A 91 -7.40 -4.22 -15.21
C ALA A 91 -7.18 -5.50 -16.03
N ALA A 92 -6.09 -6.22 -15.81
CA ALA A 92 -5.83 -7.50 -16.45
C ALA A 92 -6.89 -8.55 -16.07
N LEU A 93 -7.26 -8.61 -14.78
CA LEU A 93 -8.31 -9.48 -14.27
C LEU A 93 -9.66 -9.18 -14.97
N ARG A 94 -10.08 -7.91 -14.96
CA ARG A 94 -11.35 -7.50 -15.59
C ARG A 94 -11.41 -7.71 -17.11
N SER A 95 -10.28 -7.65 -17.79
CA SER A 95 -10.21 -7.91 -19.24
C SER A 95 -10.12 -9.40 -19.59
N GLY A 96 -10.00 -10.29 -18.58
CA GLY A 96 -9.78 -11.71 -18.79
C GLY A 96 -8.38 -12.07 -19.31
N ALA A 97 -7.41 -11.15 -19.18
CA ALA A 97 -6.02 -11.36 -19.57
C ALA A 97 -5.27 -12.17 -18.48
N VAL A 98 -5.58 -13.46 -18.37
CA VAL A 98 -5.14 -14.34 -17.27
C VAL A 98 -3.62 -14.33 -17.10
N GLN A 99 -2.87 -14.49 -18.21
CA GLN A 99 -1.40 -14.52 -18.15
C GLN A 99 -0.80 -13.19 -17.63
N GLU A 100 -1.37 -12.07 -18.05
CA GLU A 100 -0.97 -10.73 -17.59
C GLU A 100 -1.29 -10.57 -16.09
N PHE A 101 -2.48 -11.01 -15.66
CA PHE A 101 -2.88 -11.00 -14.26
C PHE A 101 -1.94 -11.84 -13.40
N ASP A 102 -1.63 -13.07 -13.81
CA ASP A 102 -0.72 -13.97 -13.08
C ASP A 102 0.69 -13.37 -12.97
N LEU A 103 1.21 -12.78 -14.03
CA LEU A 103 2.51 -12.12 -14.05
C LEU A 103 2.55 -10.95 -13.05
N ARG A 104 1.55 -10.06 -13.08
CA ARG A 104 1.47 -8.90 -12.19
C ARG A 104 1.23 -9.29 -10.75
N SER A 105 0.37 -10.27 -10.53
CA SER A 105 0.10 -10.81 -9.19
C SER A 105 1.34 -11.43 -8.55
N GLY A 106 2.12 -12.18 -9.32
CA GLY A 106 3.40 -12.73 -8.87
C GLY A 106 4.43 -11.64 -8.52
N ALA A 107 4.51 -10.58 -9.34
CA ALA A 107 5.36 -9.43 -9.06
C ALA A 107 4.93 -8.68 -7.80
N LEU A 108 3.61 -8.45 -7.62
CA LEU A 108 3.02 -7.86 -6.41
C LEU A 108 3.34 -8.69 -5.17
N GLU A 109 3.13 -10.00 -5.21
CA GLU A 109 3.40 -10.89 -4.07
C GLU A 109 4.88 -10.86 -3.68
N THR A 110 5.78 -10.97 -4.65
CA THR A 110 7.23 -10.93 -4.43
C THR A 110 7.66 -9.60 -3.79
N ARG A 111 7.22 -8.48 -4.35
CA ARG A 111 7.53 -7.15 -3.82
C ARG A 111 6.93 -6.92 -2.44
N ALA A 112 5.70 -7.37 -2.19
CA ALA A 112 5.06 -7.26 -0.89
C ALA A 112 5.82 -8.05 0.19
N GLN A 113 6.23 -9.28 -0.09
CA GLN A 113 7.03 -10.10 0.83
C GLN A 113 8.38 -9.44 1.12
N GLN A 114 9.05 -8.89 0.10
CA GLN A 114 10.30 -8.17 0.25
C GLN A 114 10.12 -6.91 1.11
N THR A 115 9.05 -6.13 0.88
CA THR A 115 8.74 -4.95 1.68
C THR A 115 8.50 -5.34 3.15
N LEU A 116 7.76 -6.41 3.42
CA LEU A 116 7.52 -6.89 4.78
C LEU A 116 8.77 -7.42 5.48
N SER A 117 9.77 -7.91 4.74
CA SER A 117 11.05 -8.31 5.35
C SER A 117 11.81 -7.12 5.96
N CYS A 118 11.57 -5.91 5.45
CA CYS A 118 12.15 -4.66 5.94
C CYS A 118 11.21 -3.88 6.88
N ALA A 119 9.90 -3.95 6.62
CA ALA A 119 8.87 -3.26 7.39
C ALA A 119 7.73 -4.22 7.78
N PRO A 120 7.94 -5.13 8.74
CA PRO A 120 6.96 -6.16 9.11
C PRO A 120 5.67 -5.59 9.73
N ARG A 121 5.66 -4.30 10.07
CA ARG A 121 4.48 -3.60 10.62
C ARG A 121 3.74 -2.77 9.57
N ASP A 122 4.01 -2.94 8.29
CA ASP A 122 3.28 -2.24 7.23
C ASP A 122 1.91 -2.87 7.00
N SER A 123 0.89 -2.27 7.59
CA SER A 123 -0.50 -2.74 7.56
C SER A 123 -1.11 -2.76 6.17
N LEU A 124 -0.68 -1.84 5.28
CA LEU A 124 -1.14 -1.80 3.90
C LEU A 124 -0.62 -2.99 3.11
N VAL A 125 0.65 -3.35 3.29
CA VAL A 125 1.25 -4.47 2.58
C VAL A 125 0.63 -5.81 3.03
N TRP A 126 0.31 -5.96 4.33
CA TRP A 126 -0.48 -7.10 4.82
C TRP A 126 -1.87 -7.17 4.17
N LEU A 127 -2.57 -6.02 4.08
CA LEU A 127 -3.88 -5.94 3.43
C LEU A 127 -3.79 -6.28 1.93
N LEU A 128 -2.73 -5.83 1.25
CA LEU A 128 -2.48 -6.14 -0.16
C LEU A 128 -2.31 -7.64 -0.39
N LEU A 129 -1.51 -8.31 0.43
CA LEU A 129 -1.36 -9.77 0.34
C LEU A 129 -2.67 -10.50 0.58
N PHE A 130 -3.48 -10.06 1.55
CA PHE A 130 -4.82 -10.60 1.75
C PHE A 130 -5.69 -10.42 0.51
N GLY A 131 -5.76 -9.20 -0.05
CA GLY A 131 -6.53 -8.90 -1.25
C GLY A 131 -6.11 -9.74 -2.44
N LEU A 132 -4.81 -9.91 -2.64
CA LEU A 132 -4.26 -10.72 -3.73
C LEU A 132 -4.65 -12.19 -3.61
N LYS A 133 -4.57 -12.77 -2.41
CA LYS A 133 -5.03 -14.16 -2.16
C LYS A 133 -6.54 -14.30 -2.37
N ASN A 134 -7.32 -13.30 -1.96
CA ASN A 134 -8.77 -13.27 -2.21
C ASN A 134 -9.11 -13.23 -3.71
N GLU A 135 -8.42 -12.43 -4.51
CA GLU A 135 -8.61 -12.37 -5.98
C GLU A 135 -8.29 -13.72 -6.66
N HIS A 136 -7.37 -14.49 -6.10
CA HIS A 136 -7.10 -15.87 -6.54
C HIS A 136 -8.11 -16.91 -5.97
N GLY A 137 -9.11 -16.48 -5.23
CA GLY A 137 -10.12 -17.36 -4.62
C GLY A 137 -9.60 -18.17 -3.42
N LEU A 138 -8.47 -17.81 -2.86
CA LEU A 138 -7.81 -18.50 -1.75
C LEU A 138 -8.23 -17.84 -0.43
N LEU A 139 -9.37 -18.25 0.11
CA LEU A 139 -9.91 -17.77 1.40
C LEU A 139 -9.85 -18.87 2.46
N ASP A 140 -8.64 -19.23 2.84
CA ASP A 140 -8.36 -20.14 3.95
C ASP A 140 -7.97 -19.37 5.24
N GLU A 141 -7.75 -20.11 6.32
CA GLU A 141 -7.37 -19.54 7.61
C GLU A 141 -6.07 -18.72 7.53
N ARG A 142 -5.07 -19.19 6.77
CA ARG A 142 -3.79 -18.50 6.58
C ARG A 142 -3.96 -17.18 5.84
N THR A 143 -4.89 -17.13 4.91
CA THR A 143 -5.23 -15.89 4.20
C THR A 143 -5.87 -14.88 5.16
N PHE A 144 -6.75 -15.32 6.06
CA PHE A 144 -7.32 -14.45 7.09
C PHE A 144 -6.30 -13.99 8.14
N ASP A 145 -5.22 -14.75 8.38
CA ASP A 145 -4.11 -14.28 9.22
C ASP A 145 -3.42 -13.05 8.62
N LEU A 146 -3.32 -12.91 7.29
CA LEU A 146 -2.79 -11.70 6.65
C LEU A 146 -3.67 -10.48 6.95
N LEU A 147 -5.00 -10.64 6.88
CA LEU A 147 -5.93 -9.57 7.25
C LEU A 147 -5.81 -9.22 8.74
N LYS A 148 -5.70 -10.21 9.60
CA LYS A 148 -5.49 -10.03 11.04
C LYS A 148 -4.20 -9.26 11.31
N MET A 149 -3.09 -9.57 10.62
CA MET A 149 -1.84 -8.81 10.72
C MET A 149 -2.01 -7.34 10.34
N SER A 150 -2.83 -7.03 9.32
CA SER A 150 -3.16 -5.64 8.99
C SER A 150 -3.88 -4.92 10.14
N TYR A 151 -4.78 -5.59 10.86
CA TYR A 151 -5.44 -5.03 12.05
C TYR A 151 -4.46 -4.83 13.22
N GLU A 152 -3.62 -5.81 13.49
CA GLU A 152 -2.67 -5.77 14.62
C GLU A 152 -1.59 -4.70 14.44
N THR A 153 -1.19 -4.43 13.19
CA THR A 153 -0.12 -3.46 12.90
C THR A 153 -0.60 -2.01 12.83
N SER A 154 -1.89 -1.76 12.55
CA SER A 154 -2.49 -0.41 12.51
C SER A 154 -3.96 -0.43 12.95
N PRO A 155 -4.26 -0.63 14.25
CA PRO A 155 -5.62 -0.84 14.73
C PRO A 155 -6.50 0.42 14.68
N ASN A 156 -5.91 1.63 14.69
CA ASN A 156 -6.65 2.88 14.85
C ASN A 156 -6.47 3.90 13.73
N GLU A 157 -5.82 3.54 12.66
CA GLU A 157 -5.50 4.47 11.57
C GLU A 157 -6.60 4.49 10.51
N ALA A 158 -7.29 5.62 10.39
CA ALA A 158 -8.44 5.77 9.48
C ALA A 158 -8.08 5.55 8.00
N TRP A 159 -6.88 5.95 7.58
CA TRP A 159 -6.44 5.81 6.19
C TRP A 159 -6.34 4.35 5.71
N ILE A 160 -6.01 3.42 6.60
CA ILE A 160 -6.00 1.98 6.27
C ILE A 160 -7.36 1.34 6.58
N ALA A 161 -8.07 1.77 7.62
CA ALA A 161 -9.39 1.27 7.98
C ALA A 161 -10.40 1.40 6.83
N VAL A 162 -10.42 2.54 6.12
CA VAL A 162 -11.29 2.73 4.95
C VAL A 162 -10.95 1.77 3.80
N ARG A 163 -9.70 1.33 3.67
CA ARG A 163 -9.29 0.33 2.67
C ARG A 163 -9.65 -1.08 3.09
N ARG A 164 -9.41 -1.41 4.37
CA ARG A 164 -9.77 -2.73 4.91
C ARG A 164 -11.25 -3.02 4.73
N VAL A 165 -12.12 -2.07 5.02
CA VAL A 165 -13.57 -2.25 4.87
C VAL A 165 -13.96 -2.62 3.44
N VAL A 166 -13.34 -2.01 2.42
CA VAL A 166 -13.61 -2.34 1.00
C VAL A 166 -13.23 -3.79 0.70
N VAL A 167 -12.07 -4.22 1.16
CA VAL A 167 -11.51 -5.54 0.83
C VAL A 167 -12.09 -6.65 1.72
N ALA A 168 -12.35 -6.35 3.01
CA ALA A 168 -12.74 -7.35 4.00
C ALA A 168 -14.25 -7.60 4.07
N VAL A 169 -15.11 -6.59 3.87
CA VAL A 169 -16.58 -6.78 3.95
C VAL A 169 -17.10 -7.83 2.99
N PRO A 170 -16.65 -7.92 1.71
CA PRO A 170 -17.11 -8.99 0.82
C PRO A 170 -16.79 -10.40 1.29
N THR A 171 -15.74 -10.58 2.10
CA THR A 171 -15.25 -11.89 2.57
C THR A 171 -15.80 -12.31 3.93
N ILE A 172 -16.62 -11.47 4.57
CA ILE A 172 -17.02 -11.61 5.97
C ILE A 172 -17.73 -12.94 6.30
N LEU A 173 -18.46 -13.51 5.33
CA LEU A 173 -19.15 -14.78 5.51
C LEU A 173 -18.19 -15.98 5.62
N SER A 174 -17.04 -15.90 4.95
CA SER A 174 -15.99 -16.92 4.98
C SER A 174 -14.98 -16.70 6.11
N ALA A 175 -15.02 -15.52 6.75
CA ALA A 175 -14.06 -15.16 7.78
C ALA A 175 -14.27 -15.93 9.09
N PRO A 176 -13.19 -16.36 9.77
CA PRO A 176 -13.25 -16.83 11.14
C PRO A 176 -13.92 -15.79 12.06
N GLU A 177 -14.58 -16.25 13.11
CA GLU A 177 -15.37 -15.37 14.00
C GLU A 177 -14.59 -14.16 14.52
N ALA A 178 -13.35 -14.39 14.96
CA ALA A 178 -12.50 -13.31 15.47
C ALA A 178 -12.21 -12.23 14.43
N VAL A 179 -11.97 -12.61 13.17
CA VAL A 179 -11.73 -11.67 12.06
C VAL A 179 -13.02 -10.97 11.66
N ARG A 180 -14.14 -11.69 11.63
CA ARG A 180 -15.48 -11.15 11.36
C ARG A 180 -15.81 -10.02 12.33
N GLU A 181 -15.58 -10.22 13.61
CA GLU A 181 -15.79 -9.21 14.63
C GLU A 181 -14.92 -7.97 14.44
N LEU A 182 -13.65 -8.13 14.04
CA LEU A 182 -12.78 -7.00 13.70
C LEU A 182 -13.33 -6.17 12.53
N VAL A 183 -13.77 -6.83 11.45
CA VAL A 183 -14.36 -6.16 10.28
C VAL A 183 -15.63 -5.39 10.64
N LEU A 184 -16.54 -6.03 11.40
CA LEU A 184 -17.78 -5.40 11.84
C LEU A 184 -17.55 -4.21 12.78
N ALA A 185 -16.62 -4.36 13.73
CA ALA A 185 -16.25 -3.30 14.65
C ALA A 185 -15.61 -2.10 13.92
N GLU A 186 -14.73 -2.36 12.95
CA GLU A 186 -14.11 -1.30 12.14
C GLU A 186 -15.14 -0.57 11.29
N PHE A 187 -16.04 -1.29 10.61
CA PHE A 187 -17.15 -0.71 9.86
C PHE A 187 -17.97 0.25 10.74
N GLN A 188 -18.38 -0.20 11.93
CA GLN A 188 -19.13 0.61 12.89
C GLN A 188 -18.33 1.84 13.35
N ALA A 189 -17.04 1.66 13.65
CA ALA A 189 -16.16 2.73 14.11
C ALA A 189 -15.94 3.82 13.04
N LEU A 190 -15.84 3.43 11.76
CA LEU A 190 -15.74 4.38 10.64
C LEU A 190 -17.01 5.22 10.53
N VAL A 191 -18.20 4.59 10.56
CA VAL A 191 -19.48 5.31 10.51
C VAL A 191 -19.61 6.28 11.67
N ARG A 192 -19.30 5.84 12.90
CA ARG A 192 -19.33 6.66 14.11
C ARG A 192 -18.42 7.89 14.01
N ARG A 193 -17.26 7.74 13.39
CA ARG A 193 -16.27 8.83 13.19
C ARG A 193 -16.56 9.71 12.00
N GLY A 194 -17.63 9.47 11.23
CA GLY A 194 -18.03 10.25 10.08
C GLY A 194 -17.33 9.89 8.76
N PHE A 195 -16.55 8.81 8.71
CA PHE A 195 -16.01 8.27 7.46
C PHE A 195 -17.08 7.39 6.80
N VAL A 196 -18.05 8.01 6.13
CA VAL A 196 -19.28 7.33 5.72
C VAL A 196 -19.28 6.84 4.26
N GLU A 197 -18.53 7.45 3.37
CA GLU A 197 -18.55 7.15 1.92
C GLU A 197 -18.15 5.71 1.63
N THR A 198 -17.00 5.30 2.15
CA THR A 198 -16.45 3.95 1.92
C THR A 198 -17.31 2.85 2.59
N PRO A 199 -17.71 2.98 3.87
CA PRO A 199 -18.69 2.05 4.47
C PRO A 199 -20.02 2.00 3.71
N ALA A 200 -20.54 3.13 3.20
CA ALA A 200 -21.78 3.14 2.42
C ALA A 200 -21.64 2.36 1.11
N LEU A 201 -20.51 2.51 0.42
CA LEU A 201 -20.21 1.73 -0.78
C LEU A 201 -20.11 0.23 -0.48
N ALA A 202 -19.37 -0.13 0.58
CA ALA A 202 -19.24 -1.53 1.02
C ALA A 202 -20.60 -2.15 1.40
N TYR A 203 -21.44 -1.40 2.12
CA TYR A 203 -22.80 -1.81 2.47
C TYR A 203 -23.69 -1.97 1.24
N PHE A 204 -23.64 -1.01 0.31
CA PHE A 204 -24.45 -1.02 -0.92
C PHE A 204 -24.13 -2.23 -1.80
N SER A 205 -22.85 -2.56 -1.93
CA SER A 205 -22.36 -3.67 -2.75
C SER A 205 -22.46 -5.04 -2.06
N ALA A 206 -22.75 -5.07 -0.75
CA ALA A 206 -22.80 -6.30 0.04
C ALA A 206 -24.02 -7.19 -0.30
N SER A 207 -23.87 -8.49 -0.12
CA SER A 207 -24.99 -9.45 -0.19
C SER A 207 -26.03 -9.14 0.90
N PRO A 208 -27.31 -9.57 0.73
CA PRO A 208 -28.34 -9.36 1.75
C PRO A 208 -27.95 -9.86 3.14
N GLN A 209 -27.26 -11.00 3.22
CA GLN A 209 -26.81 -11.57 4.49
C GLN A 209 -25.75 -10.71 5.16
N VAL A 210 -24.74 -10.24 4.40
CA VAL A 210 -23.71 -9.33 4.92
C VAL A 210 -24.34 -8.02 5.35
N ARG A 211 -25.25 -7.44 4.54
CA ARG A 211 -25.98 -6.22 4.89
C ARG A 211 -26.73 -6.35 6.23
N SER A 212 -27.37 -7.49 6.51
CA SER A 212 -28.03 -7.72 7.79
C SER A 212 -27.06 -7.64 8.96
N MET A 213 -25.84 -8.20 8.82
CA MET A 213 -24.80 -8.12 9.85
C MET A 213 -24.32 -6.69 10.07
N LEU A 214 -24.05 -5.96 8.97
CA LEU A 214 -23.66 -4.56 9.03
C LEU A 214 -24.77 -3.69 9.64
N GLN A 215 -26.05 -3.96 9.28
CA GLN A 215 -27.21 -3.25 9.84
C GLN A 215 -27.30 -3.43 11.35
N SER A 216 -27.08 -4.64 11.86
CA SER A 216 -27.07 -4.91 13.30
C SER A 216 -26.03 -4.05 14.05
N ARG A 217 -24.92 -3.71 13.41
CA ARG A 217 -23.90 -2.78 13.98
C ARG A 217 -24.35 -1.33 13.90
N LEU A 218 -25.01 -0.94 12.80
CA LEU A 218 -25.57 0.40 12.64
C LEU A 218 -26.68 0.70 13.64
N ASP A 219 -27.48 -0.30 13.99
CA ASP A 219 -28.58 -0.16 14.94
C ASP A 219 -28.11 0.15 16.37
N GLN A 220 -26.83 -0.15 16.67
CA GLN A 220 -26.19 0.17 17.94
C GLN A 220 -25.68 1.64 18.00
N LEU A 221 -25.67 2.35 16.87
CA LEU A 221 -25.30 3.75 16.79
C LEU A 221 -26.50 4.65 17.05
N ASP A 222 -26.28 5.84 17.58
CA ASP A 222 -27.36 6.80 17.71
C ASP A 222 -27.80 7.40 16.36
N ALA A 223 -28.93 8.13 16.35
CA ALA A 223 -29.48 8.69 15.12
C ALA A 223 -28.55 9.72 14.47
N SER A 224 -27.80 10.48 15.26
CA SER A 224 -26.88 11.50 14.76
C SER A 224 -25.66 10.88 14.09
N GLU A 225 -25.08 9.81 14.66
CA GLU A 225 -23.98 9.05 14.09
C GLU A 225 -24.37 8.39 12.75
N ARG A 226 -25.61 7.84 12.66
CA ARG A 226 -26.11 7.19 11.44
C ARG A 226 -26.51 8.14 10.32
N ALA A 227 -26.88 9.39 10.64
CA ALA A 227 -27.45 10.33 9.68
C ALA A 227 -26.56 10.57 8.46
N GLY A 228 -25.23 10.68 8.67
CA GLY A 228 -24.25 10.82 7.58
C GLY A 228 -24.22 9.60 6.68
N PHE A 229 -24.15 8.40 7.26
CA PHE A 229 -24.15 7.14 6.55
C PHE A 229 -25.44 6.94 5.72
N THR A 230 -26.60 7.22 6.30
CA THR A 230 -27.88 7.12 5.58
C THR A 230 -27.90 8.00 4.34
N ARG A 231 -27.45 9.26 4.45
CA ARG A 231 -27.34 10.14 3.28
C ARG A 231 -26.37 9.62 2.23
N ALA A 232 -25.23 9.06 2.64
CA ALA A 232 -24.25 8.47 1.72
C ALA A 232 -24.84 7.27 0.96
N VAL A 233 -25.60 6.40 1.62
CA VAL A 233 -26.29 5.27 0.98
C VAL A 233 -27.39 5.75 0.02
N GLU A 234 -28.18 6.76 0.39
CA GLU A 234 -29.20 7.32 -0.51
C GLU A 234 -28.59 7.92 -1.78
N LYS A 235 -27.44 8.59 -1.68
CA LYS A 235 -26.69 9.11 -2.82
C LYS A 235 -26.23 8.02 -3.80
N LEU A 236 -25.98 6.80 -3.32
CA LEU A 236 -25.58 5.67 -4.17
C LEU A 236 -26.77 5.01 -4.90
N LYS A 237 -28.01 5.31 -4.49
CA LYS A 237 -29.24 4.81 -5.13
C LYS A 237 -29.73 5.72 -6.27
N SER A 238 -29.32 7.01 -6.25
CA SER A 238 -29.70 8.02 -7.25
C SER A 238 -28.82 7.94 -8.49
#